data_94ad632cd2ef0cb28f0cb93339a393e0
#
_entry.id   94ad632cd2ef0cb28f0cb93339a393e0
#
_cell.length_a   1.000
_cell.length_b   1.000
_cell.length_c   1.000
_cell.angle_alpha   90.00
_cell.angle_beta   90.00
_cell.angle_gamma   90.00
#
_symmetry.space_group_name_H-M   'P 1'
#
loop_
_entity.id
_entity.type
_entity.pdbx_description
1 polymer ?
#
loop_
_entity_poly.entity_id
_entity_poly.type
_entity_poly.pdbx_seq_one_letter_code
_entity_poly.pdbx_strand_id
1 'polypeptide(L)'
;MRVLVLGGAVFVGRTVIDVALAHRHAVVVAARGIAGEPPPGVRFVSLDRTTTGALDAVPGHFDLAVDTWSGAPRVVQDGARSLVGRVGCYCYISSRSVYHQPMVPFADEHGPTVVARAGAPATNYPADKRGAELAVAEAFPANHVLLRAGLVLGPRENVGRLPWWLRRIAAGGDILAPGPPELAIQYVDVRDLAKFILRMPPSGAYNVVSPPGHTTMGALLDACRDVTGSDGRLVWTAPDRITAAGISPWTQLPIWIPGDSADYAMHQTDVTKARAAGLECRAVADTVRDTWTWLLSAGPNAGVPPTDRPVGVPPELEAQARAPKPG
;
A
#
# COMPACT_ATOMS: atom_id res chain seq x y z
N MET A 1 2.24 -21.91 11.50
CA MET A 1 1.67 -22.05 10.14
C MET A 1 2.77 -22.21 9.12
N ARG A 2 2.43 -22.82 7.99
CA ARG A 2 3.28 -22.85 6.80
C ARG A 2 2.71 -21.85 5.77
N VAL A 3 3.47 -20.81 5.49
CA VAL A 3 3.03 -19.66 4.67
C VAL A 3 3.75 -19.67 3.33
N LEU A 4 3.00 -19.58 2.23
CA LEU A 4 3.52 -19.37 0.89
C LEU A 4 3.36 -17.90 0.52
N VAL A 5 4.45 -17.21 0.18
CA VAL A 5 4.42 -15.83 -0.31
C VAL A 5 4.74 -15.80 -1.80
N LEU A 6 3.77 -15.38 -2.59
CA LEU A 6 3.87 -15.23 -4.04
C LEU A 6 4.29 -13.79 -4.37
N GLY A 7 5.55 -13.60 -4.73
CA GLY A 7 6.23 -12.31 -4.79
C GLY A 7 7.17 -12.16 -3.61
N GLY A 8 7.11 -11.10 -2.85
CA GLY A 8 7.75 -11.06 -1.53
C GLY A 8 9.17 -10.47 -1.46
N ALA A 9 9.74 -10.02 -2.58
CA ALA A 9 11.07 -9.43 -2.54
C ALA A 9 11.07 -7.95 -2.12
N VAL A 10 9.91 -7.26 -2.18
CA VAL A 10 9.79 -5.82 -1.90
C VAL A 10 8.61 -5.52 -0.98
N PHE A 11 8.64 -4.40 -0.31
CA PHE A 11 7.63 -3.75 0.53
C PHE A 11 6.65 -4.70 1.24
N VAL A 12 5.39 -4.81 0.75
CA VAL A 12 4.35 -5.61 1.43
C VAL A 12 4.77 -7.07 1.60
N GLY A 13 5.18 -7.72 0.51
CA GLY A 13 5.56 -9.13 0.56
C GLY A 13 6.77 -9.39 1.48
N ARG A 14 7.77 -8.53 1.46
CA ARG A 14 8.93 -8.62 2.34
C ARG A 14 8.52 -8.44 3.81
N THR A 15 7.63 -7.50 4.10
CA THR A 15 7.16 -7.28 5.46
C THR A 15 6.33 -8.46 5.98
N VAL A 16 5.51 -9.08 5.13
CA VAL A 16 4.79 -10.32 5.48
C VAL A 16 5.76 -11.43 5.85
N ILE A 17 6.84 -11.61 5.08
CA ILE A 17 7.88 -12.59 5.36
C ILE A 17 8.52 -12.30 6.73
N ASP A 18 8.98 -11.07 6.96
CA ASP A 18 9.66 -10.69 8.20
C ASP A 18 8.77 -10.91 9.43
N VAL A 19 7.48 -10.52 9.34
CA VAL A 19 6.52 -10.74 10.44
C VAL A 19 6.23 -12.24 10.63
N ALA A 20 6.09 -13.00 9.55
CA ALA A 20 5.86 -14.45 9.65
C ALA A 20 7.04 -15.17 10.32
N LEU A 21 8.27 -14.84 9.95
CA LEU A 21 9.49 -15.40 10.57
C LEU A 21 9.61 -15.01 12.05
N ALA A 22 9.31 -13.76 12.40
CA ALA A 22 9.30 -13.28 13.79
C ALA A 22 8.29 -14.06 14.66
N HIS A 23 7.19 -14.54 14.07
CA HIS A 23 6.20 -15.41 14.73
C HIS A 23 6.49 -16.91 14.55
N ARG A 24 7.71 -17.26 14.11
CA ARG A 24 8.18 -18.64 13.92
C ARG A 24 7.33 -19.46 12.95
N HIS A 25 6.77 -18.83 11.93
CA HIS A 25 6.11 -19.53 10.84
C HIS A 25 7.13 -20.08 9.84
N ALA A 26 6.85 -21.24 9.26
CA ALA A 26 7.62 -21.75 8.14
C ALA A 26 7.23 -21.01 6.87
N VAL A 27 8.19 -20.34 6.21
CA VAL A 27 7.92 -19.49 5.04
C VAL A 27 8.56 -20.09 3.79
N VAL A 28 7.76 -20.20 2.75
CA VAL A 28 8.21 -20.49 1.38
C VAL A 28 7.92 -19.24 0.53
N VAL A 29 8.92 -18.79 -0.22
CA VAL A 29 8.80 -17.64 -1.13
C VAL A 29 8.94 -18.13 -2.56
N ALA A 30 7.95 -17.83 -3.40
CA ALA A 30 7.99 -18.12 -4.83
C ALA A 30 8.06 -16.81 -5.62
N ALA A 31 9.19 -16.53 -6.25
CA ALA A 31 9.46 -15.29 -6.98
C ALA A 31 10.61 -15.48 -7.99
N ARG A 32 10.77 -14.50 -8.89
CA ARG A 32 11.84 -14.52 -9.91
C ARG A 32 13.25 -14.31 -9.35
N GLY A 33 13.40 -13.80 -8.13
CA GLY A 33 14.71 -13.49 -7.54
C GLY A 33 15.38 -12.20 -8.05
N ILE A 34 14.69 -11.39 -8.85
CA ILE A 34 15.28 -10.19 -9.48
C ILE A 34 15.46 -9.03 -8.48
N ALA A 35 14.66 -8.97 -7.43
CA ALA A 35 14.67 -7.84 -6.48
C ALA A 35 15.59 -8.06 -5.26
N GLY A 36 16.61 -8.88 -5.40
CA GLY A 36 17.60 -9.18 -4.36
C GLY A 36 17.45 -10.58 -3.75
N GLU A 37 18.36 -10.90 -2.84
CA GLU A 37 18.37 -12.19 -2.15
C GLU A 37 17.16 -12.32 -1.21
N PRO A 38 16.58 -13.54 -1.12
CA PRO A 38 15.54 -13.81 -0.14
C PRO A 38 16.10 -13.65 1.28
N PRO A 39 15.26 -13.22 2.25
CA PRO A 39 15.72 -13.13 3.62
C PRO A 39 16.17 -14.50 4.16
N PRO A 40 17.15 -14.55 5.08
CA PRO A 40 17.55 -15.80 5.71
C PRO A 40 16.37 -16.44 6.46
N GLY A 41 16.33 -17.76 6.49
CA GLY A 41 15.27 -18.51 7.17
C GLY A 41 14.05 -18.84 6.31
N VAL A 42 14.00 -18.46 5.04
CA VAL A 42 12.96 -18.87 4.10
C VAL A 42 13.43 -19.97 3.16
N ARG A 43 12.49 -20.80 2.71
CA ARG A 43 12.71 -21.64 1.53
C ARG A 43 12.34 -20.85 0.29
N PHE A 44 13.31 -20.60 -0.58
CA PHE A 44 13.09 -19.86 -1.83
C PHE A 44 12.90 -20.82 -3.02
N VAL A 45 11.88 -20.53 -3.85
CA VAL A 45 11.62 -21.21 -5.12
C VAL A 45 11.66 -20.16 -6.23
N SER A 46 12.69 -20.25 -7.08
CA SER A 46 12.82 -19.33 -8.22
C SER A 46 11.89 -19.79 -9.34
N LEU A 47 10.96 -18.93 -9.70
CA LEU A 47 10.03 -19.17 -10.83
C LEU A 47 9.45 -17.86 -11.38
N ASP A 48 9.04 -17.91 -12.65
CA ASP A 48 8.28 -16.82 -13.26
C ASP A 48 6.79 -17.20 -13.34
N ARG A 49 5.98 -16.50 -12.58
CA ARG A 49 4.53 -16.71 -12.51
C ARG A 49 3.78 -16.39 -13.80
N THR A 50 4.42 -15.71 -14.76
CA THR A 50 3.81 -15.47 -16.09
C THR A 50 3.81 -16.73 -16.96
N THR A 51 4.57 -17.76 -16.57
CA THR A 51 4.54 -19.09 -17.19
C THR A 51 3.38 -19.89 -16.59
N THR A 52 2.51 -20.38 -17.43
CA THR A 52 1.37 -21.23 -17.02
C THR A 52 1.85 -22.47 -16.28
N GLY A 53 1.19 -22.79 -15.17
CA GLY A 53 1.55 -23.95 -14.34
C GLY A 53 2.83 -23.76 -13.51
N ALA A 54 3.44 -22.58 -13.49
CA ALA A 54 4.70 -22.35 -12.76
C ALA A 54 4.60 -22.72 -11.27
N LEU A 55 3.44 -22.53 -10.64
CA LEU A 55 3.25 -22.85 -9.22
C LEU A 55 3.12 -24.36 -8.93
N ASP A 56 2.99 -25.21 -9.94
CA ASP A 56 3.02 -26.67 -9.75
C ASP A 56 4.42 -27.15 -9.26
N ALA A 57 5.46 -26.39 -9.59
CA ALA A 57 6.81 -26.62 -9.11
C ALA A 57 7.02 -26.29 -7.62
N VAL A 58 6.08 -25.62 -6.96
CA VAL A 58 6.16 -25.29 -5.53
C VAL A 58 5.67 -26.49 -4.72
N PRO A 59 6.53 -27.20 -3.97
CA PRO A 59 6.14 -28.44 -3.33
C PRO A 59 5.43 -28.23 -1.99
N GLY A 60 4.43 -29.06 -1.72
CA GLY A 60 3.80 -29.21 -0.41
C GLY A 60 2.49 -28.46 -0.25
N HIS A 61 1.98 -28.47 0.99
CA HIS A 61 0.73 -27.84 1.40
C HIS A 61 1.02 -26.64 2.31
N PHE A 62 0.12 -25.67 2.32
CA PHE A 62 0.27 -24.43 3.06
C PHE A 62 -1.03 -24.08 3.79
N ASP A 63 -0.91 -23.52 4.98
CA ASP A 63 -2.06 -22.99 5.70
C ASP A 63 -2.56 -21.71 5.02
N LEU A 64 -1.63 -20.88 4.53
CA LEU A 64 -1.90 -19.57 3.93
C LEU A 64 -1.01 -19.35 2.70
N ALA A 65 -1.62 -18.91 1.59
CA ALA A 65 -0.90 -18.27 0.48
C ALA A 65 -1.18 -16.77 0.48
N VAL A 66 -0.12 -15.96 0.38
CA VAL A 66 -0.21 -14.49 0.27
C VAL A 66 0.26 -14.08 -1.11
N ASP A 67 -0.63 -13.50 -1.90
CA ASP A 67 -0.36 -13.10 -3.28
C ASP A 67 -0.30 -11.58 -3.41
N THR A 68 0.86 -11.06 -3.84
CA THR A 68 1.11 -9.62 -4.03
C THR A 68 1.07 -9.19 -5.49
N TRP A 69 0.61 -10.02 -6.41
CA TRP A 69 0.59 -9.72 -7.84
C TRP A 69 -0.23 -8.46 -8.18
N SER A 70 0.24 -7.66 -9.13
CA SER A 70 -0.40 -6.41 -9.55
C SER A 70 -0.49 -6.21 -11.06
N GLY A 71 -0.28 -7.26 -11.84
CA GLY A 71 -0.44 -7.26 -13.30
C GLY A 71 -1.62 -8.13 -13.75
N ALA A 72 -1.51 -8.72 -14.92
CA ALA A 72 -2.58 -9.46 -15.59
C ALA A 72 -3.34 -10.42 -14.64
N PRO A 73 -4.68 -10.34 -14.56
CA PRO A 73 -5.52 -11.22 -13.74
C PRO A 73 -5.34 -12.72 -14.05
N ARG A 74 -5.09 -13.06 -15.32
CA ARG A 74 -4.86 -14.46 -15.74
C ARG A 74 -3.71 -15.14 -14.98
N VAL A 75 -2.70 -14.38 -14.56
CA VAL A 75 -1.57 -14.92 -13.78
C VAL A 75 -2.00 -15.32 -12.36
N VAL A 76 -2.91 -14.53 -11.77
CA VAL A 76 -3.52 -14.89 -10.49
C VAL A 76 -4.47 -16.06 -10.65
N GLN A 77 -5.26 -16.10 -11.73
CA GLN A 77 -6.18 -17.21 -12.03
C GLN A 77 -5.42 -18.53 -12.17
N ASP A 78 -4.36 -18.55 -12.97
CA ASP A 78 -3.52 -19.73 -13.16
C ASP A 78 -2.89 -20.19 -11.83
N GLY A 79 -2.28 -19.27 -11.11
CA GLY A 79 -1.67 -19.57 -9.81
C GLY A 79 -2.67 -20.03 -8.75
N ALA A 80 -3.85 -19.42 -8.68
CA ALA A 80 -4.88 -19.82 -7.74
C ALA A 80 -5.38 -21.24 -8.06
N ARG A 81 -5.61 -21.58 -9.33
CA ARG A 81 -6.01 -22.94 -9.75
C ARG A 81 -4.96 -23.99 -9.42
N SER A 82 -3.68 -23.73 -9.66
CA SER A 82 -2.58 -24.61 -9.29
C SER A 82 -2.50 -24.91 -7.79
N LEU A 83 -3.04 -24.01 -6.95
CA LEU A 83 -2.97 -24.12 -5.50
C LEU A 83 -4.25 -24.68 -4.83
N VAL A 84 -5.30 -24.96 -5.60
CA VAL A 84 -6.51 -25.62 -5.08
C VAL A 84 -6.16 -26.98 -4.47
N GLY A 85 -6.69 -27.26 -3.28
CA GLY A 85 -6.39 -28.48 -2.51
C GLY A 85 -5.02 -28.50 -1.83
N ARG A 86 -4.18 -27.46 -2.06
CA ARG A 86 -2.84 -27.34 -1.49
C ARG A 86 -2.70 -26.17 -0.51
N VAL A 87 -3.67 -25.28 -0.49
CA VAL A 87 -3.68 -24.07 0.34
C VAL A 87 -4.97 -24.00 1.14
N GLY A 88 -4.86 -23.79 2.45
CA GLY A 88 -6.00 -23.67 3.35
C GLY A 88 -6.76 -22.35 3.16
N CYS A 89 -6.04 -21.24 3.00
CA CYS A 89 -6.60 -19.91 2.73
C CYS A 89 -5.75 -19.15 1.71
N TYR A 90 -6.40 -18.55 0.71
CA TYR A 90 -5.73 -17.71 -0.28
C TYR A 90 -5.99 -16.23 0.01
N CYS A 91 -4.95 -15.50 0.42
CA CYS A 91 -4.98 -14.06 0.69
C CYS A 91 -4.40 -13.27 -0.48
N TYR A 92 -5.23 -12.49 -1.14
CA TYR A 92 -4.81 -11.60 -2.23
C TYR A 92 -4.71 -10.15 -1.77
N ILE A 93 -3.55 -9.53 -2.02
CA ILE A 93 -3.35 -8.10 -1.77
C ILE A 93 -3.97 -7.32 -2.92
N SER A 94 -5.22 -6.96 -2.74
CA SER A 94 -5.99 -6.10 -3.65
C SER A 94 -5.74 -4.61 -3.35
N SER A 95 -6.58 -3.76 -3.88
CA SER A 95 -6.50 -2.31 -3.71
C SER A 95 -7.90 -1.70 -3.65
N ARG A 96 -8.06 -0.58 -2.95
CA ARG A 96 -9.29 0.23 -3.03
C ARG A 96 -9.54 0.81 -4.41
N SER A 97 -8.52 0.80 -5.29
CA SER A 97 -8.72 1.18 -6.70
C SER A 97 -9.70 0.27 -7.46
N VAL A 98 -10.09 -0.89 -6.90
CA VAL A 98 -11.14 -1.74 -7.48
C VAL A 98 -12.54 -1.11 -7.44
N TYR A 99 -12.74 -0.11 -6.58
CA TYR A 99 -14.00 0.61 -6.53
C TYR A 99 -14.15 1.55 -7.72
N HIS A 100 -15.40 1.74 -8.14
CA HIS A 100 -15.75 2.75 -9.15
C HIS A 100 -15.35 4.15 -8.64
N GLN A 101 -14.85 4.99 -9.55
CA GLN A 101 -14.46 6.36 -9.21
C GLN A 101 -15.48 7.37 -9.79
N PRO A 102 -15.74 8.47 -9.05
CA PRO A 102 -15.30 8.75 -7.69
C PRO A 102 -15.91 7.77 -6.69
N MET A 103 -15.16 7.45 -5.63
CA MET A 103 -15.66 6.57 -4.57
C MET A 103 -16.81 7.22 -3.81
N VAL A 104 -17.75 6.40 -3.33
CA VAL A 104 -18.77 6.87 -2.39
C VAL A 104 -18.13 7.04 -1.00
N PRO A 105 -18.24 8.23 -0.38
CA PRO A 105 -17.75 8.44 0.98
C PRO A 105 -18.35 7.42 1.97
N PHE A 106 -17.51 6.90 2.84
CA PHE A 106 -17.87 5.91 3.88
C PHE A 106 -18.46 4.59 3.34
N ALA A 107 -18.22 4.27 2.05
CA ALA A 107 -18.62 2.98 1.51
C ALA A 107 -17.84 1.84 2.17
N ASP A 108 -18.56 0.75 2.43
CA ASP A 108 -18.04 -0.53 2.88
C ASP A 108 -17.58 -1.41 1.69
N GLU A 109 -17.34 -2.69 1.96
CA GLU A 109 -16.88 -3.65 0.95
C GLU A 109 -17.94 -4.02 -0.12
N HIS A 110 -19.19 -3.61 0.06
CA HIS A 110 -20.27 -3.79 -0.93
C HIS A 110 -20.36 -2.65 -1.95
N GLY A 111 -19.55 -1.60 -1.80
CA GLY A 111 -19.47 -0.50 -2.75
C GLY A 111 -19.24 -0.98 -4.19
N PRO A 112 -19.75 -0.24 -5.21
CA PRO A 112 -19.66 -0.61 -6.61
C PRO A 112 -18.19 -0.71 -7.06
N THR A 113 -17.86 -1.77 -7.79
CA THR A 113 -16.51 -2.03 -8.31
C THR A 113 -16.45 -1.88 -9.82
N VAL A 114 -15.23 -1.63 -10.34
CA VAL A 114 -15.00 -1.59 -11.78
C VAL A 114 -15.30 -2.93 -12.44
N VAL A 115 -15.70 -2.89 -13.70
CA VAL A 115 -15.93 -4.09 -14.51
C VAL A 115 -14.59 -4.76 -14.83
N ALA A 116 -14.48 -6.06 -14.58
CA ALA A 116 -13.27 -6.83 -14.81
C ALA A 116 -13.57 -8.31 -15.09
N ARG A 117 -12.55 -9.06 -15.51
CA ARG A 117 -12.63 -10.50 -15.79
C ARG A 117 -11.45 -11.25 -15.19
N ALA A 118 -11.69 -12.41 -14.59
CA ALA A 118 -10.69 -13.25 -13.94
C ALA A 118 -9.53 -13.65 -14.88
N GLY A 119 -9.82 -14.05 -16.09
CA GLY A 119 -8.80 -14.52 -17.07
C GLY A 119 -8.25 -13.43 -17.99
N ALA A 120 -8.48 -12.14 -17.70
CA ALA A 120 -8.06 -11.05 -18.57
C ALA A 120 -6.53 -10.92 -18.69
N PRO A 121 -6.00 -10.47 -19.85
CA PRO A 121 -4.65 -9.92 -19.93
C PRO A 121 -4.54 -8.64 -19.09
N ALA A 122 -3.33 -8.11 -18.94
CA ALA A 122 -3.14 -6.81 -18.30
C ALA A 122 -3.85 -5.69 -19.06
N THR A 123 -4.53 -4.81 -18.32
CA THR A 123 -5.28 -3.67 -18.89
C THR A 123 -4.90 -2.38 -18.15
N ASN A 124 -5.57 -2.09 -17.05
CA ASN A 124 -5.24 -1.00 -16.15
C ASN A 124 -5.30 -1.51 -14.70
N TYR A 125 -4.62 -0.82 -13.82
CA TYR A 125 -4.43 -1.26 -12.44
C TYR A 125 -5.74 -1.58 -11.69
N PRO A 126 -6.82 -0.75 -11.74
CA PRO A 126 -8.09 -1.07 -11.10
C PRO A 126 -8.74 -2.36 -11.62
N ALA A 127 -8.84 -2.50 -12.94
CA ALA A 127 -9.44 -3.67 -13.56
C ALA A 127 -8.59 -4.94 -13.36
N ASP A 128 -7.27 -4.82 -13.38
CA ASP A 128 -6.37 -5.94 -13.13
C ASP A 128 -6.50 -6.43 -11.68
N LYS A 129 -6.56 -5.51 -10.69
CA LYS A 129 -6.79 -5.87 -9.30
C LYS A 129 -8.16 -6.52 -9.09
N ARG A 130 -9.21 -5.98 -9.71
CA ARG A 130 -10.56 -6.55 -9.60
C ARG A 130 -10.68 -7.91 -10.29
N GLY A 131 -10.08 -8.08 -11.48
CA GLY A 131 -10.04 -9.36 -12.17
C GLY A 131 -9.33 -10.45 -11.36
N ALA A 132 -8.25 -10.07 -10.68
CA ALA A 132 -7.56 -10.97 -9.77
C ALA A 132 -8.42 -11.36 -8.53
N GLU A 133 -9.20 -10.41 -7.96
CA GLU A 133 -10.18 -10.75 -6.91
C GLU A 133 -11.17 -11.81 -7.39
N LEU A 134 -11.72 -11.65 -8.60
CA LEU A 134 -12.65 -12.61 -9.20
C LEU A 134 -12.00 -13.99 -9.39
N ALA A 135 -10.77 -14.02 -9.89
CA ALA A 135 -10.01 -15.24 -10.08
C ALA A 135 -9.78 -16.02 -8.78
N VAL A 136 -9.44 -15.31 -7.71
CA VAL A 136 -9.24 -15.93 -6.39
C VAL A 136 -10.57 -16.43 -5.81
N ALA A 137 -11.64 -15.65 -5.90
CA ALA A 137 -12.96 -16.04 -5.39
C ALA A 137 -13.53 -17.26 -6.14
N GLU A 138 -13.28 -17.38 -7.46
CA GLU A 138 -13.65 -18.57 -8.25
C GLU A 138 -12.89 -19.83 -7.79
N ALA A 139 -11.57 -19.72 -7.54
CA ALA A 139 -10.74 -20.85 -7.18
C ALA A 139 -10.90 -21.28 -5.70
N PHE A 140 -11.16 -20.32 -4.81
CA PHE A 140 -11.29 -20.52 -3.36
C PHE A 140 -12.62 -19.94 -2.84
N PRO A 141 -13.78 -20.48 -3.22
CA PRO A 141 -15.08 -19.85 -2.92
C PRO A 141 -15.36 -19.70 -1.41
N ALA A 142 -14.83 -20.60 -0.57
CA ALA A 142 -15.06 -20.57 0.87
C ALA A 142 -13.86 -20.02 1.69
N ASN A 143 -12.65 -20.00 1.12
CA ASN A 143 -11.42 -19.78 1.87
C ASN A 143 -10.52 -18.74 1.17
N HIS A 144 -11.04 -17.56 0.86
CA HIS A 144 -10.27 -16.47 0.30
C HIS A 144 -10.37 -15.21 1.14
N VAL A 145 -9.31 -14.41 1.13
CA VAL A 145 -9.27 -13.08 1.75
C VAL A 145 -8.77 -12.08 0.71
N LEU A 146 -9.59 -11.08 0.42
CA LEU A 146 -9.29 -10.03 -0.56
C LEU A 146 -9.04 -8.73 0.19
N LEU A 147 -7.78 -8.33 0.32
CA LEU A 147 -7.41 -7.14 1.08
C LEU A 147 -7.35 -5.91 0.17
N ARG A 148 -8.43 -5.14 0.13
CA ARG A 148 -8.51 -3.86 -0.58
C ARG A 148 -7.72 -2.82 0.20
N ALA A 149 -6.39 -2.91 0.09
CA ALA A 149 -5.49 -2.02 0.78
C ALA A 149 -5.66 -0.58 0.28
N GLY A 150 -5.69 0.37 1.22
CA GLY A 150 -5.60 1.79 0.91
C GLY A 150 -4.17 2.24 0.67
N LEU A 151 -3.86 3.46 1.10
CA LEU A 151 -2.50 3.96 1.13
C LEU A 151 -1.68 3.13 2.13
N VAL A 152 -0.68 2.42 1.65
CA VAL A 152 0.24 1.65 2.50
C VAL A 152 1.50 2.48 2.70
N LEU A 153 1.87 2.73 3.96
CA LEU A 153 3.08 3.47 4.34
C LEU A 153 3.96 2.59 5.24
N GLY A 154 5.20 2.99 5.43
CA GLY A 154 6.10 2.33 6.37
C GLY A 154 7.47 2.01 5.80
N PRO A 155 8.32 1.33 6.58
CA PRO A 155 9.65 0.91 6.14
C PRO A 155 9.59 0.10 4.84
N ARG A 156 10.55 0.33 3.94
CA ARG A 156 10.65 -0.28 2.60
C ARG A 156 9.59 0.17 1.59
N GLU A 157 8.89 1.26 1.85
CA GLU A 157 8.00 1.83 0.85
C GLU A 157 8.77 2.14 -0.44
N ASN A 158 8.34 1.52 -1.54
CA ASN A 158 8.99 1.65 -2.84
C ASN A 158 8.25 2.57 -3.82
N VAL A 159 7.15 3.19 -3.38
CA VAL A 159 6.42 4.22 -4.14
C VAL A 159 6.97 5.61 -3.87
N GLY A 160 7.59 5.81 -2.69
CA GLY A 160 8.31 7.02 -2.32
C GLY A 160 7.45 8.13 -1.70
N ARG A 161 6.23 7.88 -1.24
CA ARG A 161 5.31 8.91 -0.72
C ARG A 161 5.75 9.47 0.62
N LEU A 162 5.83 8.60 1.65
CA LEU A 162 6.35 9.01 2.95
C LEU A 162 7.86 9.29 2.93
N PRO A 163 8.70 8.50 2.20
CA PRO A 163 10.10 8.84 1.98
C PRO A 163 10.34 10.23 1.41
N TRP A 164 9.49 10.70 0.49
CA TRP A 164 9.60 12.05 -0.07
C TRP A 164 9.36 13.12 1.00
N TRP A 165 8.29 13.02 1.79
CA TRP A 165 8.01 13.95 2.88
C TRP A 165 9.15 14.00 3.89
N LEU A 166 9.65 12.85 4.31
CA LEU A 166 10.78 12.76 5.25
C LEU A 166 12.03 13.48 4.72
N ARG A 167 12.39 13.23 3.46
CA ARG A 167 13.55 13.91 2.85
C ARG A 167 13.32 15.38 2.65
N ARG A 168 12.13 15.77 2.18
CA ARG A 168 11.81 17.19 1.97
C ARG A 168 11.86 17.98 3.28
N ILE A 169 11.35 17.41 4.35
CA ILE A 169 11.35 18.03 5.66
C ILE A 169 12.76 18.05 6.26
N ALA A 170 13.51 16.96 6.14
CA ALA A 170 14.92 16.91 6.60
C ALA A 170 15.82 17.93 5.89
N ALA A 171 15.50 18.33 4.66
CA ALA A 171 16.24 19.37 3.93
C ALA A 171 16.02 20.80 4.53
N GLY A 172 15.02 20.98 5.39
CA GLY A 172 14.77 22.25 6.09
C GLY A 172 14.19 23.36 5.21
N GLY A 173 14.32 24.60 5.71
CA GLY A 173 13.81 25.81 5.08
C GLY A 173 12.28 25.91 5.12
N ASP A 174 11.70 26.69 4.20
CA ASP A 174 10.25 26.80 4.05
C ASP A 174 9.70 25.60 3.25
N ILE A 175 8.79 24.86 3.83
CA ILE A 175 8.23 23.61 3.29
C ILE A 175 6.76 23.85 2.96
N LEU A 176 6.36 23.61 1.71
CA LEU A 176 4.95 23.65 1.34
C LEU A 176 4.18 22.57 2.08
N ALA A 177 3.32 22.98 3.00
CA ALA A 177 2.38 22.09 3.70
C ALA A 177 0.97 22.31 3.14
N PRO A 178 0.35 21.25 2.56
CA PRO A 178 -0.98 21.40 1.97
C PRO A 178 -2.05 21.40 3.07
N GLY A 179 -2.77 22.52 3.17
CA GLY A 179 -3.78 22.73 4.19
C GLY A 179 -5.17 22.18 3.85
N PRO A 180 -6.07 22.20 4.83
CA PRO A 180 -5.80 22.58 6.23
C PRO A 180 -5.06 21.47 7.00
N PRO A 181 -4.32 21.79 8.09
CA PRO A 181 -3.57 20.80 8.87
C PRO A 181 -4.45 19.72 9.50
N GLU A 182 -5.70 20.05 9.80
CA GLU A 182 -6.71 19.13 10.37
C GLU A 182 -7.28 18.15 9.34
N LEU A 183 -6.91 18.27 8.07
CA LEU A 183 -7.41 17.40 7.01
C LEU A 183 -7.09 15.94 7.34
N ALA A 184 -8.14 15.15 7.57
CA ALA A 184 -7.99 13.74 7.91
C ALA A 184 -7.46 12.95 6.72
N ILE A 185 -6.55 12.02 7.00
CA ILE A 185 -6.01 11.08 6.02
C ILE A 185 -6.13 9.64 6.52
N GLN A 186 -6.31 8.71 5.59
CA GLN A 186 -6.32 7.29 5.89
C GLN A 186 -5.12 6.59 5.24
N TYR A 187 -4.40 5.78 6.01
CA TYR A 187 -3.34 4.90 5.55
C TYR A 187 -3.31 3.63 6.41
N VAL A 188 -2.58 2.63 5.99
CA VAL A 188 -2.23 1.47 6.83
C VAL A 188 -0.71 1.33 6.86
N ASP A 189 -0.15 1.09 8.05
CA ASP A 189 1.27 0.70 8.15
C ASP A 189 1.45 -0.70 7.57
N VAL A 190 2.47 -0.89 6.77
CA VAL A 190 2.76 -2.17 6.11
C VAL A 190 2.90 -3.34 7.08
N ARG A 191 3.35 -3.07 8.32
CA ARG A 191 3.50 -4.09 9.39
C ARG A 191 2.16 -4.46 10.01
N ASP A 192 1.22 -3.50 10.09
CA ASP A 192 -0.13 -3.76 10.60
C ASP A 192 -0.93 -4.53 9.55
N LEU A 193 -0.76 -4.20 8.26
CA LEU A 193 -1.27 -5.00 7.16
C LEU A 193 -0.72 -6.44 7.23
N ALA A 194 0.59 -6.62 7.41
CA ALA A 194 1.22 -7.95 7.50
C ALA A 194 0.70 -8.76 8.71
N LYS A 195 0.54 -8.12 9.87
CA LYS A 195 -0.05 -8.76 11.05
C LYS A 195 -1.50 -9.18 10.80
N PHE A 196 -2.30 -8.33 10.15
CA PHE A 196 -3.68 -8.63 9.82
C PHE A 196 -3.80 -9.82 8.85
N ILE A 197 -2.93 -9.90 7.84
CA ILE A 197 -2.82 -11.06 6.94
C ILE A 197 -2.60 -12.36 7.72
N LEU A 198 -1.64 -12.35 8.64
CA LEU A 198 -1.25 -13.54 9.40
C LEU A 198 -2.26 -13.93 10.49
N ARG A 199 -3.20 -13.08 10.85
CA ARG A 199 -4.36 -13.42 11.68
C ARG A 199 -5.37 -14.31 10.94
N MET A 200 -5.28 -14.41 9.60
CA MET A 200 -6.20 -15.15 8.75
C MET A 200 -7.67 -14.78 9.03
N PRO A 201 -8.08 -13.54 8.73
CA PRO A 201 -9.46 -13.11 8.96
C PRO A 201 -10.44 -14.01 8.18
N PRO A 202 -11.72 -14.07 8.58
CA PRO A 202 -12.75 -14.83 7.85
C PRO A 202 -12.81 -14.51 6.37
N SER A 203 -13.29 -15.47 5.55
CA SER A 203 -13.35 -15.33 4.10
C SER A 203 -14.13 -14.08 3.66
N GLY A 204 -13.65 -13.43 2.61
CA GLY A 204 -14.28 -12.28 1.97
C GLY A 204 -13.35 -11.09 1.70
N ALA A 205 -13.95 -9.99 1.23
CA ALA A 205 -13.24 -8.74 1.01
C ALA A 205 -13.17 -7.88 2.28
N TYR A 206 -12.08 -7.11 2.41
CA TYR A 206 -11.83 -6.19 3.53
C TYR A 206 -11.22 -4.88 3.03
N ASN A 207 -11.76 -3.75 3.46
CA ASN A 207 -11.11 -2.46 3.34
C ASN A 207 -10.01 -2.34 4.41
N VAL A 208 -8.75 -2.30 3.96
CA VAL A 208 -7.60 -2.32 4.88
C VAL A 208 -6.88 -0.99 4.84
N VAL A 209 -7.30 -0.12 5.74
CA VAL A 209 -6.74 1.22 5.97
C VAL A 209 -7.11 1.64 7.39
N SER A 210 -6.53 2.73 7.92
CA SER A 210 -6.91 3.24 9.25
C SER A 210 -8.36 3.74 9.28
N PRO A 211 -9.00 3.79 10.46
CA PRO A 211 -10.29 4.43 10.62
C PRO A 211 -10.27 5.89 10.14
N PRO A 212 -11.41 6.44 9.66
CA PRO A 212 -11.54 7.87 9.42
C PRO A 212 -11.17 8.67 10.68
N GLY A 213 -10.39 9.74 10.52
CA GLY A 213 -9.95 10.57 11.64
C GLY A 213 -8.82 9.99 12.50
N HIS A 214 -8.26 8.84 12.14
CA HIS A 214 -7.12 8.24 12.86
C HIS A 214 -5.91 9.17 12.90
N THR A 215 -5.65 9.90 11.84
CA THR A 215 -4.60 10.92 11.76
C THR A 215 -4.96 12.02 10.78
N THR A 216 -4.21 13.12 10.81
CA THR A 216 -4.36 14.25 9.89
C THR A 216 -3.08 14.51 9.11
N MET A 217 -3.19 15.33 8.05
CA MET A 217 -2.01 15.76 7.29
C MET A 217 -1.03 16.51 8.20
N GLY A 218 -1.52 17.35 9.11
CA GLY A 218 -0.70 18.04 10.10
C GLY A 218 0.05 17.08 11.00
N ALA A 219 -0.64 16.13 11.62
CA ALA A 219 0.00 15.14 12.49
C ALA A 219 1.09 14.32 11.77
N LEU A 220 0.87 14.00 10.49
CA LEU A 220 1.88 13.31 9.68
C LEU A 220 3.13 14.18 9.46
N LEU A 221 2.95 15.46 9.06
CA LEU A 221 4.08 16.36 8.78
C LEU A 221 4.84 16.77 10.04
N ASP A 222 4.13 16.98 11.15
CA ASP A 222 4.75 17.25 12.46
C ASP A 222 5.58 16.04 12.91
N ALA A 223 5.04 14.82 12.80
CA ALA A 223 5.82 13.61 13.09
C ALA A 223 7.07 13.49 12.21
N CYS A 224 7.00 13.87 10.93
CA CYS A 224 8.18 13.90 10.05
C CYS A 224 9.20 14.94 10.52
N ARG A 225 8.78 16.13 10.96
CA ARG A 225 9.66 17.17 11.48
C ARG A 225 10.34 16.70 12.78
N ASP A 226 9.59 16.10 13.69
CA ASP A 226 10.10 15.63 14.97
C ASP A 226 11.19 14.56 14.79
N VAL A 227 10.96 13.55 13.94
CA VAL A 227 11.93 12.45 13.78
C VAL A 227 13.16 12.85 12.98
N THR A 228 13.05 13.83 12.10
CA THR A 228 14.18 14.35 11.32
C THR A 228 15.01 15.36 12.08
N GLY A 229 14.49 15.90 13.19
CA GLY A 229 15.12 17.00 13.94
C GLY A 229 15.20 18.30 13.12
N SER A 230 14.36 18.45 12.09
CA SER A 230 14.40 19.60 11.18
C SER A 230 13.80 20.85 11.85
N ASP A 231 14.47 21.97 11.68
CA ASP A 231 13.97 23.31 12.02
C ASP A 231 13.11 23.92 10.91
N GLY A 232 12.84 23.15 9.86
CA GLY A 232 12.04 23.57 8.71
C GLY A 232 10.64 24.04 9.09
N ARG A 233 10.20 25.11 8.47
CA ARG A 233 8.92 25.77 8.73
C ARG A 233 7.85 25.23 7.77
N LEU A 234 6.79 24.61 8.29
CA LEU A 234 5.64 24.21 7.51
C LEU A 234 4.82 25.46 7.12
N VAL A 235 4.77 25.78 5.83
CA VAL A 235 3.99 26.87 5.26
C VAL A 235 2.66 26.33 4.78
N TRP A 236 1.66 26.36 5.66
CA TRP A 236 0.31 25.88 5.35
C TRP A 236 -0.31 26.69 4.24
N THR A 237 -0.60 26.04 3.12
CA THR A 237 -1.06 26.66 1.89
C THR A 237 -2.44 26.12 1.52
N ALA A 238 -3.37 27.03 1.24
CA ALA A 238 -4.73 26.66 0.88
C ALA A 238 -4.79 25.89 -0.46
N PRO A 239 -5.75 24.95 -0.63
CA PRO A 239 -5.85 24.10 -1.82
C PRO A 239 -5.94 24.89 -3.13
N ASP A 240 -6.68 26.00 -3.15
CA ASP A 240 -6.84 26.88 -4.32
C ASP A 240 -5.50 27.43 -4.83
N ARG A 241 -4.60 27.78 -3.92
CA ARG A 241 -3.26 28.27 -4.26
C ARG A 241 -2.35 27.18 -4.80
N ILE A 242 -2.44 25.98 -4.23
CA ILE A 242 -1.71 24.81 -4.69
C ILE A 242 -2.12 24.47 -6.12
N THR A 243 -3.43 24.43 -6.38
CA THR A 243 -3.99 24.18 -7.71
C THR A 243 -3.61 25.28 -8.71
N ALA A 244 -3.66 26.55 -8.30
CA ALA A 244 -3.27 27.68 -9.15
C ALA A 244 -1.78 27.67 -9.54
N ALA A 245 -0.92 27.06 -8.70
CA ALA A 245 0.48 26.82 -9.03
C ALA A 245 0.70 25.61 -9.95
N GLY A 246 -0.35 24.92 -10.38
CA GLY A 246 -0.28 23.74 -11.25
C GLY A 246 0.23 22.46 -10.56
N ILE A 247 0.16 22.40 -9.23
CA ILE A 247 0.60 21.25 -8.46
C ILE A 247 -0.52 20.22 -8.36
N SER A 248 -0.23 19.02 -8.80
CA SER A 248 -1.17 17.89 -8.76
C SER A 248 -1.23 17.22 -7.38
N PRO A 249 -2.43 17.06 -6.78
CA PRO A 249 -2.62 16.23 -5.60
C PRO A 249 -2.16 14.79 -5.82
N TRP A 250 -1.94 14.05 -4.73
CA TRP A 250 -1.60 12.62 -4.71
C TRP A 250 -0.27 12.24 -5.35
N THR A 251 0.16 12.87 -6.42
CA THR A 251 1.42 12.60 -7.12
C THR A 251 2.52 13.58 -6.75
N GLN A 252 2.33 14.87 -6.98
CA GLN A 252 3.32 15.91 -6.62
C GLN A 252 3.26 16.27 -5.13
N LEU A 253 2.06 16.32 -4.53
CA LEU A 253 1.90 16.34 -3.06
C LEU A 253 1.37 14.99 -2.60
N PRO A 254 2.28 14.03 -2.34
CA PRO A 254 1.89 12.67 -2.03
C PRO A 254 1.04 12.62 -0.75
N ILE A 255 0.11 11.66 -0.70
CA ILE A 255 -0.85 11.43 0.39
C ILE A 255 -1.99 12.44 0.41
N TRP A 256 -1.75 13.70 0.08
CA TRP A 256 -2.73 14.77 0.15
C TRP A 256 -3.73 14.75 -1.01
N ILE A 257 -5.01 14.93 -0.68
CA ILE A 257 -6.13 15.19 -1.59
C ILE A 257 -6.94 16.32 -0.98
N PRO A 258 -7.31 17.39 -1.74
CA PRO A 258 -8.16 18.47 -1.22
C PRO A 258 -9.48 17.95 -0.65
N GLY A 259 -9.91 18.48 0.50
CA GLY A 259 -11.10 18.02 1.19
C GLY A 259 -12.42 18.25 0.44
N ASP A 260 -12.45 19.18 -0.49
CA ASP A 260 -13.57 19.50 -1.39
C ASP A 260 -13.54 18.72 -2.71
N SER A 261 -12.48 17.95 -2.96
CA SER A 261 -12.38 17.06 -4.13
C SER A 261 -13.27 15.83 -3.97
N ALA A 262 -13.90 15.39 -5.05
CA ALA A 262 -14.60 14.10 -5.09
C ALA A 262 -13.67 12.91 -4.76
N ASP A 263 -12.38 13.03 -5.08
CA ASP A 263 -11.36 12.01 -4.79
C ASP A 263 -11.04 11.90 -3.29
N TYR A 264 -11.44 12.88 -2.46
CA TYR A 264 -11.21 12.84 -1.03
C TYR A 264 -11.92 11.66 -0.35
N ALA A 265 -12.94 11.09 -0.96
CA ALA A 265 -13.55 9.83 -0.54
C ALA A 265 -12.53 8.68 -0.36
N MET A 266 -11.35 8.78 -0.97
CA MET A 266 -10.23 7.87 -0.70
C MET A 266 -9.72 7.93 0.75
N HIS A 267 -10.01 9.00 1.49
CA HIS A 267 -9.71 9.15 2.92
C HIS A 267 -10.93 8.98 3.81
N GLN A 268 -12.05 8.49 3.26
CA GLN A 268 -13.34 8.33 3.95
C GLN A 268 -13.91 6.90 3.78
N THR A 269 -13.06 5.89 3.82
CA THR A 269 -13.47 4.48 3.64
C THR A 269 -13.93 3.89 4.96
N ASP A 270 -15.07 3.16 4.97
CA ASP A 270 -15.49 2.36 6.12
C ASP A 270 -14.55 1.14 6.28
N VAL A 271 -14.11 0.91 7.50
CA VAL A 271 -13.21 -0.19 7.88
C VAL A 271 -13.76 -1.02 9.04
N THR A 272 -15.05 -0.88 9.33
CA THR A 272 -15.70 -1.54 10.46
C THR A 272 -15.50 -3.05 10.42
N LYS A 273 -15.63 -3.67 9.24
CA LYS A 273 -15.42 -5.11 9.04
C LYS A 273 -13.99 -5.53 9.34
N ALA A 274 -13.00 -4.80 8.84
CA ALA A 274 -11.60 -5.13 9.08
C ALA A 274 -11.22 -4.97 10.55
N ARG A 275 -11.72 -3.94 11.22
CA ARG A 275 -11.53 -3.73 12.66
C ARG A 275 -12.16 -4.84 13.49
N ALA A 276 -13.38 -5.23 13.18
CA ALA A 276 -14.06 -6.35 13.86
C ALA A 276 -13.30 -7.67 13.67
N ALA A 277 -12.60 -7.83 12.53
CA ALA A 277 -11.73 -8.97 12.24
C ALA A 277 -10.31 -8.83 12.84
N GLY A 278 -10.03 -7.75 13.59
CA GLY A 278 -8.78 -7.57 14.33
C GLY A 278 -7.71 -6.72 13.62
N LEU A 279 -8.10 -5.87 12.66
CA LEU A 279 -7.18 -4.85 12.13
C LEU A 279 -6.90 -3.81 13.23
N GLU A 280 -5.64 -3.68 13.59
CA GLU A 280 -5.10 -2.66 14.49
C GLU A 280 -4.21 -1.72 13.68
N CYS A 281 -4.30 -0.42 13.92
CA CYS A 281 -3.49 0.60 13.26
C CYS A 281 -2.68 1.35 14.31
N ARG A 282 -1.36 1.37 14.13
CA ARG A 282 -0.42 2.09 15.00
C ARG A 282 -0.53 3.60 14.82
N ALA A 283 -0.02 4.34 15.78
CA ALA A 283 0.10 5.79 15.71
C ALA A 283 0.98 6.22 14.52
N VAL A 284 0.67 7.36 13.91
CA VAL A 284 1.42 7.91 12.77
C VAL A 284 2.88 8.16 13.13
N ALA A 285 3.18 8.61 14.36
CA ALA A 285 4.53 8.82 14.83
C ALA A 285 5.39 7.54 14.76
N ASP A 286 4.83 6.37 15.06
CA ASP A 286 5.55 5.09 14.97
C ASP A 286 5.86 4.70 13.52
N THR A 287 4.90 4.91 12.61
CA THR A 287 5.11 4.65 11.18
C THR A 287 6.20 5.56 10.60
N VAL A 288 6.15 6.84 10.94
CA VAL A 288 7.09 7.86 10.48
C VAL A 288 8.49 7.59 11.03
N ARG A 289 8.63 7.38 12.35
CA ARG A 289 9.91 7.10 13.03
C ARG A 289 10.61 5.89 12.43
N ASP A 290 9.88 4.78 12.27
CA ASP A 290 10.49 3.54 11.81
C ASP A 290 10.80 3.60 10.30
N THR A 291 10.04 4.38 9.52
CA THR A 291 10.36 4.65 8.12
C THR A 291 11.63 5.50 8.00
N TRP A 292 11.78 6.52 8.84
CA TRP A 292 12.98 7.35 8.87
C TRP A 292 14.21 6.53 9.27
N THR A 293 14.12 5.71 10.31
CA THR A 293 15.18 4.80 10.74
C THR A 293 15.61 3.86 9.59
N TRP A 294 14.63 3.31 8.86
CA TRP A 294 14.91 2.49 7.69
C TRP A 294 15.62 3.29 6.58
N LEU A 295 15.16 4.51 6.27
CA LEU A 295 15.77 5.34 5.22
C LEU A 295 17.24 5.63 5.53
N LEU A 296 17.58 5.93 6.78
CA LEU A 296 18.95 6.18 7.21
C LEU A 296 19.84 4.93 7.08
N SER A 297 19.30 3.75 7.36
CA SER A 297 20.05 2.49 7.31
C SER A 297 20.19 1.89 5.90
N ALA A 298 19.22 2.12 5.02
CA ALA A 298 19.15 1.52 3.70
C ALA A 298 19.83 2.37 2.59
N GLY A 299 20.29 3.57 2.93
CA GLY A 299 21.06 4.44 2.06
C GLY A 299 20.24 5.37 1.15
N PRO A 300 20.91 6.19 0.32
CA PRO A 300 20.31 7.32 -0.38
C PRO A 300 19.23 6.93 -1.41
N ASN A 301 19.33 5.74 -1.97
CA ASN A 301 18.38 5.25 -2.97
C ASN A 301 17.15 4.55 -2.37
N ALA A 302 17.10 4.39 -1.05
CA ALA A 302 15.96 3.76 -0.39
C ALA A 302 14.70 4.61 -0.56
N GLY A 303 13.56 3.99 -0.91
CA GLY A 303 12.29 4.70 -1.07
C GLY A 303 12.27 5.75 -2.18
N VAL A 304 13.20 5.69 -3.13
CA VAL A 304 13.12 6.50 -4.36
C VAL A 304 12.03 5.90 -5.24
N PRO A 305 11.07 6.71 -5.74
CA PRO A 305 10.03 6.23 -6.61
C PRO A 305 10.59 5.74 -7.94
N PRO A 306 9.90 4.81 -8.63
CA PRO A 306 10.22 4.45 -10.00
C PRO A 306 10.21 5.68 -10.92
N THR A 307 11.09 5.72 -11.91
CA THR A 307 11.24 6.87 -12.81
C THR A 307 10.01 7.16 -13.67
N ASP A 308 9.18 6.15 -13.91
CA ASP A 308 7.90 6.26 -14.62
C ASP A 308 6.74 6.81 -13.74
N ARG A 309 6.98 6.97 -12.45
CA ARG A 309 5.99 7.46 -11.47
C ARG A 309 6.63 8.45 -10.49
N PRO A 310 7.03 9.62 -10.97
CA PRO A 310 7.67 10.59 -10.09
C PRO A 310 6.72 11.04 -8.98
N VAL A 311 7.28 11.21 -7.79
CA VAL A 311 6.59 11.71 -6.60
C VAL A 311 7.32 12.97 -6.14
N GLY A 312 6.55 13.98 -5.76
CA GLY A 312 7.09 15.21 -5.20
C GLY A 312 6.92 16.44 -6.09
N VAL A 313 7.01 17.60 -5.45
CA VAL A 313 6.85 18.91 -6.10
C VAL A 313 8.22 19.39 -6.56
N PRO A 314 8.35 19.88 -7.81
CA PRO A 314 9.50 20.65 -8.23
C PRO A 314 9.71 21.90 -7.38
N PRO A 315 10.96 22.27 -7.01
CA PRO A 315 11.24 23.41 -6.14
C PRO A 315 10.63 24.74 -6.61
N GLU A 316 10.55 24.94 -7.90
CA GLU A 316 10.00 26.17 -8.53
C GLU A 316 8.50 26.29 -8.26
N LEU A 317 7.76 25.20 -8.45
CA LEU A 317 6.31 25.15 -8.18
C LEU A 317 6.04 25.26 -6.67
N GLU A 318 6.88 24.63 -5.85
CA GLU A 318 6.78 24.75 -4.40
C GLU A 318 6.95 26.20 -3.94
N ALA A 319 7.94 26.91 -4.47
CA ALA A 319 8.17 28.34 -4.19
C ALA A 319 7.00 29.22 -4.67
N GLN A 320 6.48 28.96 -5.87
CA GLN A 320 5.33 29.68 -6.43
C GLN A 320 4.07 29.51 -5.58
N ALA A 321 3.75 28.31 -5.14
CA ALA A 321 2.58 28.03 -4.31
C ALA A 321 2.66 28.75 -2.94
N ARG A 322 3.86 28.91 -2.38
CA ARG A 322 4.10 29.59 -1.10
C ARG A 322 4.14 31.12 -1.21
N ALA A 323 4.41 31.68 -2.39
CA ALA A 323 4.52 33.12 -2.57
C ALA A 323 3.22 33.84 -2.15
N PRO A 324 3.28 35.02 -1.50
CA PRO A 324 2.08 35.82 -1.23
C PRO A 324 1.32 36.12 -2.52
N LYS A 325 -0.03 36.25 -2.45
CA LYS A 325 -0.80 36.74 -3.61
C LYS A 325 -0.24 38.09 -4.00
N PRO A 326 0.05 38.34 -5.29
CA PRO A 326 0.30 39.72 -5.74
C PRO A 326 -0.94 40.54 -5.37
N GLY A 327 -0.72 41.64 -4.65
CA GLY A 327 -1.77 42.56 -4.20
C GLY A 327 -2.49 43.23 -5.34
#